data_6f51ce2349310c6eae60428de3ad925a
#
_entry.id   6f51ce2349310c6eae60428de3ad925a
#
_cell.length_a   1.000
_cell.length_b   1.000
_cell.length_c   1.000
_cell.angle_alpha   90.00
_cell.angle_beta   90.00
_cell.angle_gamma   90.00
#
_symmetry.space_group_name_H-M   'P 1'
#
loop_
_entity.id
_entity.type
_entity.pdbx_description
1 polymer ?
#
loop_
_entity_poly.entity_id
_entity_poly.type
_entity_poly.pdbx_seq_one_letter_code
_entity_poly.pdbx_strand_id
1 'polypeptide(L)'
;WANVKGPPMIYAASDVSQSTIDKTLKWYQIASSAWGEFGPAEIWIVGNSKETVSDLEDLWCDIRTEKDTKWNKEWDCANEYWSPFTRYVDDGGAAVSTYYRDYIDYHFFLVTMGPKYPSPEEDDYKVVTMHEYFHIYQHAHISNIDDEGSSSAIRDEKMGGADKPWFAEGGAEYMAQLLYSRQPNVRSNYLKEIMDRKAYSIGEYLDYGKPLKDLTYSDPVQTYDIGTWLVAYIVDKVGEETFRVNFYKDLDGLGFEESFKKHFGMGSDQLISEFDEWIKQPVDELLKIIP
;
A
#
# COMPACT_ATOMS: atom_id res chain seq x y z
N TRP A 1 -6.03 13.19 8.51
CA TRP A 1 -4.91 13.76 7.80
C TRP A 1 -5.42 14.72 6.75
N ALA A 2 -5.16 15.97 6.98
CA ALA A 2 -5.60 17.02 6.09
C ALA A 2 -4.97 16.83 4.70
N ASN A 3 -5.67 17.24 3.67
CA ASN A 3 -5.10 17.46 2.34
C ASN A 3 -3.94 18.45 2.47
N VAL A 4 -2.73 17.95 2.67
CA VAL A 4 -1.52 18.76 2.61
C VAL A 4 -1.11 18.79 1.15
N LYS A 5 -1.47 19.87 0.49
CA LYS A 5 -1.12 20.09 -0.91
C LYS A 5 0.37 20.38 -1.04
N GLY A 6 1.02 19.62 -1.85
CA GLY A 6 2.41 19.83 -2.21
C GLY A 6 3.09 18.54 -2.68
N PRO A 7 4.22 18.66 -3.40
CA PRO A 7 4.98 17.49 -3.78
C PRO A 7 5.54 16.79 -2.51
N PRO A 8 5.74 15.48 -2.55
CA PRO A 8 6.43 14.78 -1.47
C PRO A 8 7.87 15.27 -1.37
N MET A 9 8.45 15.17 -0.19
CA MET A 9 9.89 15.29 -0.02
C MET A 9 10.54 13.99 -0.46
N ILE A 10 11.58 14.06 -1.29
CA ILE A 10 12.29 12.88 -1.78
C ILE A 10 13.73 12.91 -1.27
N TYR A 11 14.13 11.79 -0.68
CA TYR A 11 15.47 11.50 -0.24
C TYR A 11 15.93 10.20 -0.91
N ALA A 12 17.14 10.14 -1.39
CA ALA A 12 17.65 8.99 -2.09
C ALA A 12 19.10 8.71 -1.71
N ALA A 13 19.47 7.45 -1.64
CA ALA A 13 20.85 7.05 -1.48
C ALA A 13 21.70 7.54 -2.66
N SER A 14 22.99 7.78 -2.43
CA SER A 14 23.88 8.44 -3.41
C SER A 14 24.12 7.61 -4.69
N ASP A 15 23.86 6.31 -4.65
CA ASP A 15 23.95 5.40 -5.80
C ASP A 15 22.62 5.27 -6.59
N VAL A 16 21.56 5.98 -6.16
CA VAL A 16 20.29 6.03 -6.89
C VAL A 16 20.36 7.06 -8.02
N SER A 17 20.00 6.65 -9.22
CA SER A 17 20.04 7.55 -10.38
C SER A 17 18.96 8.63 -10.33
N GLN A 18 19.25 9.79 -10.90
CA GLN A 18 18.25 10.85 -11.05
C GLN A 18 17.02 10.37 -11.85
N SER A 19 17.21 9.50 -12.84
CA SER A 19 16.11 8.90 -13.58
C SER A 19 15.16 8.10 -12.68
N THR A 20 15.69 7.37 -11.69
CA THR A 20 14.87 6.64 -10.72
C THR A 20 14.05 7.60 -9.86
N ILE A 21 14.68 8.67 -9.37
CA ILE A 21 14.02 9.71 -8.57
C ILE A 21 12.88 10.35 -9.36
N ASP A 22 13.16 10.78 -10.60
CA ASP A 22 12.18 11.44 -11.46
C ASP A 22 10.99 10.52 -11.80
N LYS A 23 11.26 9.23 -12.04
CA LYS A 23 10.21 8.24 -12.32
C LYS A 23 9.36 7.97 -11.10
N THR A 24 9.96 7.82 -9.92
CA THR A 24 9.23 7.64 -8.66
C THR A 24 8.30 8.84 -8.41
N LEU A 25 8.83 10.06 -8.52
CA LEU A 25 8.03 11.27 -8.37
C LEU A 25 6.87 11.33 -9.37
N LYS A 26 7.12 11.00 -10.64
CA LYS A 26 6.09 10.98 -11.68
C LYS A 26 4.93 10.05 -11.33
N TRP A 27 5.22 8.81 -10.93
CA TRP A 27 4.17 7.83 -10.67
C TRP A 27 3.44 8.11 -9.36
N TYR A 28 4.14 8.64 -8.37
CA TYR A 28 3.52 9.18 -7.17
C TYR A 28 2.54 10.32 -7.50
N GLN A 29 2.93 11.27 -8.36
CA GLN A 29 2.07 12.38 -8.77
C GLN A 29 0.85 11.93 -9.57
N ILE A 30 0.98 10.91 -10.41
CA ILE A 30 -0.17 10.31 -11.11
C ILE A 30 -1.16 9.75 -10.10
N ALA A 31 -0.71 9.02 -9.10
CA ALA A 31 -1.56 8.45 -8.05
C ALA A 31 -2.21 9.55 -7.19
N SER A 32 -1.45 10.53 -6.73
CA SER A 32 -1.97 11.63 -5.92
C SER A 32 -2.99 12.50 -6.69
N SER A 33 -2.77 12.70 -7.98
CA SER A 33 -3.74 13.41 -8.83
C SER A 33 -5.04 12.63 -9.03
N ALA A 34 -4.97 11.30 -9.06
CA ALA A 34 -6.14 10.44 -9.25
C ALA A 34 -6.94 10.25 -7.97
N TRP A 35 -6.29 10.16 -6.81
CA TRP A 35 -6.93 9.76 -5.56
C TRP A 35 -6.98 10.85 -4.48
N GLY A 36 -6.35 11.98 -4.71
CA GLY A 36 -6.24 13.10 -3.76
C GLY A 36 -4.85 13.22 -3.18
N GLU A 37 -4.48 14.43 -2.80
CA GLU A 37 -3.18 14.74 -2.21
C GLU A 37 -3.26 14.64 -0.68
N PHE A 38 -2.51 13.71 -0.11
CA PHE A 38 -2.41 13.47 1.33
C PHE A 38 -0.96 13.61 1.77
N GLY A 39 -0.76 14.14 2.99
CA GLY A 39 0.59 14.34 3.46
C GLY A 39 0.65 15.07 4.81
N PRO A 40 1.84 15.54 5.21
CA PRO A 40 3.10 15.46 4.44
C PRO A 40 3.56 14.03 4.18
N ALA A 41 4.24 13.82 3.05
CA ALA A 41 4.80 12.53 2.68
C ALA A 41 6.30 12.67 2.37
N GLU A 42 7.06 11.67 2.79
CA GLU A 42 8.48 11.54 2.51
C GLU A 42 8.72 10.23 1.76
N ILE A 43 9.39 10.32 0.62
CA ILE A 43 9.78 9.16 -0.18
C ILE A 43 11.29 8.95 0.01
N TRP A 44 11.65 7.80 0.53
CA TRP A 44 13.04 7.40 0.76
C TRP A 44 13.39 6.26 -0.19
N ILE A 45 14.29 6.54 -1.14
CA ILE A 45 14.70 5.58 -2.18
C ILE A 45 16.04 4.97 -1.76
N VAL A 46 15.98 3.71 -1.42
CA VAL A 46 17.12 2.94 -0.90
C VAL A 46 18.02 2.51 -2.06
N GLY A 47 19.33 2.63 -1.87
CA GLY A 47 20.35 2.22 -2.84
C GLY A 47 20.68 0.72 -2.78
N ASN A 48 21.65 0.33 -3.59
CA ASN A 48 22.08 -1.08 -3.72
C ASN A 48 23.19 -1.47 -2.76
N SER A 49 23.83 -0.53 -2.07
CA SER A 49 24.93 -0.80 -1.17
C SER A 49 24.62 -0.44 0.27
N LYS A 50 25.12 -1.24 1.22
CA LYS A 50 24.97 -0.95 2.66
C LYS A 50 25.67 0.34 3.07
N GLU A 51 26.73 0.74 2.36
CA GLU A 51 27.45 2.00 2.61
C GLU A 51 26.55 3.20 2.29
N THR A 52 25.97 3.25 1.09
CA THR A 52 25.09 4.35 0.68
C THR A 52 23.81 4.42 1.50
N VAL A 53 23.35 3.25 2.00
CA VAL A 53 22.18 3.18 2.89
C VAL A 53 22.52 3.68 4.29
N SER A 54 23.73 3.41 4.79
CA SER A 54 24.17 3.99 6.07
C SER A 54 24.17 5.52 6.01
N ASP A 55 24.67 6.11 4.93
CA ASP A 55 24.63 7.57 4.72
C ASP A 55 23.18 8.08 4.66
N LEU A 56 22.27 7.30 4.08
CA LEU A 56 20.85 7.65 4.00
C LEU A 56 20.17 7.57 5.39
N GLU A 57 20.60 6.65 6.25
CA GLU A 57 20.12 6.53 7.63
C GLU A 57 20.67 7.66 8.52
N ASP A 58 21.89 8.09 8.31
CA ASP A 58 22.44 9.27 8.97
C ASP A 58 21.65 10.53 8.56
N LEU A 59 21.34 10.68 7.27
CA LEU A 59 20.50 11.76 6.77
C LEU A 59 19.08 11.70 7.40
N TRP A 60 18.50 10.50 7.54
CA TRP A 60 17.22 10.33 8.22
C TRP A 60 17.27 10.91 9.63
N CYS A 61 18.29 10.59 10.41
CA CYS A 61 18.47 11.07 11.76
C CYS A 61 18.60 12.59 11.83
N ASP A 62 19.35 13.18 10.89
CA ASP A 62 19.52 14.64 10.81
C ASP A 62 18.19 15.33 10.48
N ILE A 63 17.45 14.81 9.52
CA ILE A 63 16.12 15.33 9.13
C ILE A 63 15.13 15.22 10.29
N ARG A 64 15.12 14.08 11.01
CA ARG A 64 14.23 13.92 12.20
C ARG A 64 14.58 14.95 13.27
N THR A 65 15.86 15.11 13.58
CA THR A 65 16.33 16.07 14.57
C THR A 65 15.98 17.51 14.19
N GLU A 66 16.00 17.85 12.91
CA GLU A 66 15.62 19.18 12.42
C GLU A 66 14.11 19.44 12.49
N LYS A 67 13.30 18.44 12.12
CA LYS A 67 11.85 18.60 11.95
C LYS A 67 11.04 18.31 13.21
N ASP A 68 11.58 17.53 14.13
CA ASP A 68 10.86 17.08 15.30
C ASP A 68 11.57 17.48 16.58
N THR A 69 10.95 18.37 17.37
CA THR A 69 11.59 18.92 18.59
C THR A 69 11.68 17.88 19.72
N LYS A 70 10.92 16.80 19.63
CA LYS A 70 10.89 15.71 20.61
C LYS A 70 11.83 14.56 20.24
N TRP A 71 12.38 14.57 19.03
CA TRP A 71 13.31 13.54 18.57
C TRP A 71 14.66 13.66 19.29
N ASN A 72 15.10 12.59 19.88
CA ASN A 72 16.40 12.53 20.57
C ASN A 72 17.38 11.69 19.73
N LYS A 73 18.34 12.37 19.08
CA LYS A 73 19.33 11.73 18.20
C LYS A 73 20.13 10.64 18.92
N GLU A 74 20.49 10.85 20.19
CA GLU A 74 21.27 9.87 20.95
C GLU A 74 20.51 8.59 21.26
N TRP A 75 19.20 8.70 21.48
CA TRP A 75 18.33 7.56 21.77
C TRP A 75 17.66 6.97 20.55
N ASP A 76 17.15 7.83 19.68
CA ASP A 76 16.29 7.39 18.58
C ASP A 76 17.09 6.99 17.33
N CYS A 77 18.34 7.48 17.21
CA CYS A 77 19.22 7.13 16.08
C CYS A 77 20.38 6.22 16.47
N ALA A 78 20.84 6.21 17.71
CA ALA A 78 21.98 5.41 18.16
C ALA A 78 21.61 3.97 18.54
N ASN A 79 20.35 3.59 18.46
CA ASN A 79 19.94 2.24 18.78
C ASN A 79 20.28 1.33 17.60
N GLU A 80 21.20 0.39 17.80
CA GLU A 80 21.67 -0.61 16.81
C GLU A 80 20.52 -1.41 16.15
N TYR A 81 19.33 -1.38 16.74
CA TYR A 81 18.15 -2.05 16.24
C TYR A 81 17.31 -1.18 15.29
N TRP A 82 17.68 0.07 15.07
CA TRP A 82 16.88 0.99 14.31
C TRP A 82 17.56 1.39 12.99
N SER A 83 17.46 0.51 12.04
CA SER A 83 17.90 0.72 10.67
C SER A 83 16.65 0.72 9.76
N PRO A 84 16.04 1.88 9.47
CA PRO A 84 14.78 1.92 8.74
C PRO A 84 14.92 1.40 7.30
N PHE A 85 16.12 1.45 6.73
CA PHE A 85 16.35 1.17 5.32
C PHE A 85 17.24 -0.02 5.01
N THR A 86 18.15 -0.42 5.90
CA THR A 86 19.15 -1.47 5.63
C THR A 86 18.51 -2.79 5.18
N ARG A 87 17.36 -3.19 5.75
CA ARG A 87 16.64 -4.41 5.34
C ARG A 87 16.27 -4.42 3.86
N TYR A 88 15.96 -3.26 3.30
CA TYR A 88 15.54 -3.15 1.89
C TYR A 88 16.68 -3.37 0.91
N VAL A 89 17.95 -3.25 1.32
CA VAL A 89 19.10 -3.60 0.48
C VAL A 89 19.13 -5.09 0.18
N ASP A 90 18.85 -5.90 1.19
CA ASP A 90 18.93 -7.36 1.08
C ASP A 90 17.61 -7.96 0.58
N ASP A 91 16.48 -7.51 1.14
CA ASP A 91 15.16 -8.08 0.87
C ASP A 91 14.46 -7.44 -0.34
N GLY A 92 14.77 -6.19 -0.64
CA GLY A 92 14.03 -5.39 -1.62
C GLY A 92 12.68 -4.96 -1.04
N GLY A 93 11.73 -4.70 -1.91
CA GLY A 93 10.39 -4.33 -1.51
C GLY A 93 10.14 -2.83 -1.43
N ALA A 94 8.90 -2.47 -1.12
CA ALA A 94 8.49 -1.13 -0.77
C ALA A 94 7.54 -1.21 0.43
N ALA A 95 7.30 -0.11 1.10
CA ALA A 95 6.34 -0.05 2.19
C ALA A 95 5.93 1.39 2.50
N VAL A 96 4.73 1.53 3.07
CA VAL A 96 4.30 2.76 3.73
C VAL A 96 4.24 2.55 5.22
N SER A 97 4.76 3.51 5.95
CA SER A 97 4.57 3.62 7.39
C SER A 97 4.00 5.00 7.72
N THR A 98 3.13 5.04 8.70
CA THR A 98 2.57 6.29 9.19
C THR A 98 3.27 6.69 10.48
N TYR A 99 3.96 7.82 10.44
CA TYR A 99 4.57 8.42 11.60
C TYR A 99 3.58 9.41 12.23
N TYR A 100 2.80 8.89 13.15
CA TYR A 100 1.88 9.66 13.99
C TYR A 100 1.96 9.07 15.40
N ARG A 101 2.52 9.82 16.35
CA ARG A 101 2.71 9.37 17.74
C ARG A 101 2.68 10.58 18.68
N ASP A 102 2.17 10.42 19.88
CA ASP A 102 2.08 11.49 20.87
C ASP A 102 3.43 12.11 21.28
N TYR A 103 4.50 11.32 21.16
CA TYR A 103 5.85 11.75 21.53
C TYR A 103 6.64 12.40 20.37
N ILE A 104 6.02 12.61 19.20
CA ILE A 104 6.63 13.34 18.09
C ILE A 104 5.78 14.56 17.70
N ASP A 105 6.42 15.60 17.19
CA ASP A 105 5.75 16.82 16.74
C ASP A 105 5.52 16.86 15.22
N TYR A 106 6.32 16.11 14.46
CA TYR A 106 6.25 16.07 13.02
C TYR A 106 5.65 14.75 12.54
N HIS A 107 4.42 14.81 12.07
CA HIS A 107 3.67 13.67 11.59
C HIS A 107 3.73 13.60 10.05
N PHE A 108 3.99 12.41 9.49
CA PHE A 108 4.14 12.23 8.05
C PHE A 108 3.92 10.78 7.62
N PHE A 109 3.72 10.58 6.32
CA PHE A 109 3.78 9.25 5.70
C PHE A 109 5.20 8.99 5.20
N LEU A 110 5.77 7.88 5.59
CA LEU A 110 7.03 7.38 5.11
C LEU A 110 6.78 6.36 4.00
N VAL A 111 7.24 6.66 2.79
CA VAL A 111 7.30 5.69 1.69
C VAL A 111 8.74 5.26 1.52
N THR A 112 9.01 3.97 1.66
CA THR A 112 10.32 3.39 1.39
C THR A 112 10.28 2.61 0.10
N MET A 113 11.19 2.91 -0.84
CA MET A 113 11.33 2.20 -2.11
C MET A 113 12.67 1.47 -2.13
N GLY A 114 12.64 0.15 -2.19
CA GLY A 114 13.85 -0.68 -2.20
C GLY A 114 14.49 -0.81 -3.59
N PRO A 115 15.79 -1.16 -3.66
CA PRO A 115 16.57 -1.21 -4.90
C PRO A 115 16.29 -2.43 -5.78
N LYS A 116 15.72 -3.49 -5.21
CA LYS A 116 15.50 -4.77 -5.91
C LYS A 116 14.25 -4.79 -6.78
N TYR A 117 13.52 -3.70 -6.82
CA TYR A 117 12.49 -3.60 -7.83
C TYR A 117 13.10 -3.45 -9.21
N PRO A 118 12.34 -3.86 -10.24
CA PRO A 118 12.74 -3.62 -11.61
C PRO A 118 13.12 -2.17 -11.87
N SER A 119 13.85 -1.95 -12.94
CA SER A 119 14.16 -0.60 -13.42
C SER A 119 12.92 0.31 -13.39
N PRO A 120 13.05 1.62 -13.12
CA PRO A 120 11.92 2.56 -13.18
C PRO A 120 11.15 2.57 -14.51
N GLU A 121 11.69 1.97 -15.55
CA GLU A 121 11.01 1.77 -16.84
C GLU A 121 10.08 0.55 -16.83
N GLU A 122 10.26 -0.39 -15.92
CA GLU A 122 9.42 -1.57 -15.80
C GLU A 122 8.02 -1.22 -15.28
N ASP A 123 7.04 -1.99 -15.73
CA ASP A 123 5.66 -1.80 -15.30
C ASP A 123 5.51 -1.99 -13.80
N ASP A 124 6.15 -3.02 -13.23
CA ASP A 124 6.05 -3.36 -11.81
C ASP A 124 6.52 -2.22 -10.90
N TYR A 125 7.66 -1.57 -11.21
CA TYR A 125 8.13 -0.42 -10.44
C TYR A 125 7.11 0.73 -10.41
N LYS A 126 6.50 1.00 -11.56
CA LYS A 126 5.49 2.06 -11.72
C LYS A 126 4.25 1.75 -10.90
N VAL A 127 3.79 0.51 -10.98
CA VAL A 127 2.61 0.04 -10.22
C VAL A 127 2.89 0.04 -8.73
N VAL A 128 4.06 -0.43 -8.28
CA VAL A 128 4.43 -0.44 -6.86
C VAL A 128 4.43 0.99 -6.28
N THR A 129 4.93 1.98 -7.00
CA THR A 129 4.87 3.37 -6.54
C THR A 129 3.42 3.85 -6.31
N MET A 130 2.50 3.45 -7.20
CA MET A 130 1.07 3.78 -7.03
C MET A 130 0.40 2.93 -5.93
N HIS A 131 0.82 1.68 -5.76
CA HIS A 131 0.39 0.78 -4.69
C HIS A 131 0.71 1.40 -3.32
N GLU A 132 1.95 1.83 -3.12
CA GLU A 132 2.36 2.50 -1.89
C GLU A 132 1.59 3.81 -1.66
N TYR A 133 1.31 4.55 -2.73
CA TYR A 133 0.47 5.73 -2.60
C TYR A 133 -0.96 5.38 -2.19
N PHE A 134 -1.50 4.25 -2.63
CA PHE A 134 -2.83 3.84 -2.20
C PHE A 134 -2.88 3.51 -0.70
N HIS A 135 -1.79 3.00 -0.12
CA HIS A 135 -1.70 2.87 1.33
C HIS A 135 -1.72 4.23 2.05
N ILE A 136 -1.06 5.26 1.49
CA ILE A 136 -1.22 6.63 2.00
C ILE A 136 -2.69 7.04 1.96
N TYR A 137 -3.38 6.79 0.83
CA TYR A 137 -4.79 7.06 0.68
C TYR A 137 -5.64 6.36 1.75
N GLN A 138 -5.43 5.07 1.95
CA GLN A 138 -6.12 4.27 2.94
C GLN A 138 -5.90 4.83 4.36
N HIS A 139 -4.67 5.03 4.74
CA HIS A 139 -4.29 5.52 6.07
C HIS A 139 -4.77 6.95 6.32
N ALA A 140 -4.82 7.79 5.31
CA ALA A 140 -5.28 9.17 5.43
C ALA A 140 -6.77 9.30 5.79
N HIS A 141 -7.57 8.26 5.53
CA HIS A 141 -8.98 8.22 5.87
C HIS A 141 -9.26 7.72 7.30
N ILE A 142 -8.21 7.39 8.05
CA ILE A 142 -8.32 6.99 9.45
C ILE A 142 -7.59 8.03 10.30
N SER A 143 -8.35 8.95 10.88
CA SER A 143 -7.82 10.06 11.68
C SER A 143 -8.03 9.85 13.18
N ASN A 144 -9.03 9.06 13.56
CA ASN A 144 -9.35 8.78 14.95
C ASN A 144 -8.49 7.62 15.47
N ILE A 145 -7.31 7.95 15.96
CA ILE A 145 -6.34 7.02 16.52
C ILE A 145 -6.12 7.40 17.99
N ASP A 146 -6.58 6.54 18.88
CA ASP A 146 -6.21 6.61 20.29
C ASP A 146 -4.81 6.01 20.43
N ASP A 147 -3.88 6.77 20.96
CA ASP A 147 -2.47 6.68 20.61
C ASP A 147 -1.62 5.95 21.66
N GLU A 148 -1.60 4.62 21.64
CA GLU A 148 -0.60 3.83 22.36
C GLU A 148 0.06 2.79 21.43
N GLY A 149 0.74 3.17 20.37
CA GLY A 149 1.42 2.17 19.55
C GLY A 149 1.84 2.64 18.15
N SER A 150 2.16 1.69 17.30
CA SER A 150 2.39 1.97 15.88
C SER A 150 1.10 2.42 15.22
N SER A 151 1.05 3.66 14.78
CA SER A 151 -0.13 4.18 14.09
C SER A 151 -0.47 3.43 12.79
N SER A 152 0.50 2.78 12.15
CA SER A 152 0.25 1.89 11.02
C SER A 152 -0.52 0.65 11.44
N ALA A 153 -0.09 -0.05 12.50
CA ALA A 153 -0.79 -1.26 12.98
C ALA A 153 -2.24 -0.96 13.41
N ILE A 154 -2.49 0.19 14.05
CA ILE A 154 -3.85 0.61 14.41
C ILE A 154 -4.69 0.87 13.15
N ARG A 155 -4.12 1.47 12.12
CA ARG A 155 -4.82 1.69 10.85
C ARG A 155 -5.11 0.39 10.13
N ASP A 156 -4.15 -0.54 10.12
CA ASP A 156 -4.33 -1.87 9.52
C ASP A 156 -5.45 -2.62 10.22
N GLU A 157 -5.51 -2.56 11.57
CA GLU A 157 -6.62 -3.15 12.32
C GLU A 157 -7.97 -2.56 11.91
N LYS A 158 -8.04 -1.23 11.70
CA LYS A 158 -9.25 -0.55 11.24
C LYS A 158 -9.58 -0.82 9.76
N MET A 159 -8.68 -1.46 9.01
CA MET A 159 -8.87 -1.82 7.59
C MET A 159 -9.04 -3.33 7.36
N GLY A 160 -9.50 -4.06 8.33
CA GLY A 160 -9.79 -5.49 8.17
C GLY A 160 -8.88 -6.43 8.94
N GLY A 161 -7.96 -5.89 9.74
CA GLY A 161 -7.13 -6.60 10.71
C GLY A 161 -5.65 -6.39 10.51
N ALA A 162 -4.92 -6.16 11.63
CA ALA A 162 -3.47 -6.15 11.63
C ALA A 162 -2.91 -7.50 11.16
N ASP A 163 -1.79 -7.47 10.44
CA ASP A 163 -1.16 -8.65 9.84
C ASP A 163 -2.04 -9.43 8.83
N LYS A 164 -3.17 -8.86 8.41
CA LYS A 164 -4.12 -9.50 7.49
C LYS A 164 -4.23 -8.71 6.19
N PRO A 165 -3.46 -9.09 5.16
CA PRO A 165 -3.31 -8.29 3.95
C PRO A 165 -4.53 -8.28 3.01
N TRP A 166 -5.49 -9.16 3.20
CA TRP A 166 -6.56 -9.47 2.26
C TRP A 166 -7.30 -8.26 1.67
N PHE A 167 -7.61 -7.25 2.48
CA PHE A 167 -8.37 -6.07 2.02
C PHE A 167 -7.46 -4.88 1.74
N ALA A 168 -6.54 -4.57 2.64
CA ALA A 168 -5.66 -3.42 2.49
C ALA A 168 -4.73 -3.59 1.29
N GLU A 169 -4.01 -4.71 1.22
CA GLU A 169 -3.08 -5.01 0.12
C GLU A 169 -3.83 -5.32 -1.18
N GLY A 170 -4.92 -6.10 -1.10
CA GLY A 170 -5.75 -6.36 -2.28
C GLY A 170 -6.32 -5.07 -2.89
N GLY A 171 -6.71 -4.12 -2.04
CA GLY A 171 -7.17 -2.79 -2.44
C GLY A 171 -6.07 -1.97 -3.10
N ALA A 172 -4.89 -1.89 -2.47
CA ALA A 172 -3.76 -1.16 -3.00
C ALA A 172 -3.30 -1.75 -4.35
N GLU A 173 -3.19 -3.05 -4.42
CA GLU A 173 -2.77 -3.76 -5.64
C GLU A 173 -3.78 -3.57 -6.79
N TYR A 174 -5.07 -3.86 -6.56
CA TYR A 174 -6.06 -3.72 -7.61
C TYR A 174 -6.18 -2.27 -8.12
N MET A 175 -6.23 -1.31 -7.21
CA MET A 175 -6.39 0.09 -7.60
C MET A 175 -5.16 0.63 -8.34
N ALA A 176 -3.95 0.20 -7.95
CA ALA A 176 -2.72 0.56 -8.65
C ALA A 176 -2.68 -0.01 -10.07
N GLN A 177 -3.00 -1.31 -10.23
CA GLN A 177 -3.08 -1.97 -11.52
C GLN A 177 -4.14 -1.34 -12.43
N LEU A 178 -5.32 -1.01 -11.87
CA LEU A 178 -6.41 -0.36 -12.59
C LEU A 178 -6.01 1.06 -13.03
N LEU A 179 -5.38 1.85 -12.16
CA LEU A 179 -4.91 3.19 -12.52
C LEU A 179 -3.81 3.12 -13.58
N TYR A 180 -2.89 2.17 -13.46
CA TYR A 180 -1.83 1.97 -14.46
C TYR A 180 -2.40 1.58 -15.83
N SER A 181 -3.37 0.67 -15.88
CA SER A 181 -4.00 0.23 -17.13
C SER A 181 -4.63 1.37 -17.95
N ARG A 182 -5.00 2.46 -17.27
CA ARG A 182 -5.60 3.65 -17.89
C ARG A 182 -4.58 4.69 -18.35
N GLN A 183 -3.28 4.43 -18.16
CA GLN A 183 -2.26 5.40 -18.55
C GLN A 183 -2.00 5.37 -20.06
N PRO A 184 -1.62 6.52 -20.63
CA PRO A 184 -1.22 6.56 -22.04
C PRO A 184 -0.11 5.54 -22.35
N ASN A 185 -0.22 4.87 -23.49
CA ASN A 185 0.73 3.86 -23.98
C ASN A 185 0.78 2.53 -23.19
N VAL A 186 -0.11 2.32 -22.26
CA VAL A 186 -0.33 0.99 -21.68
C VAL A 186 -1.26 0.19 -22.61
N ARG A 187 -0.92 -1.07 -22.86
CA ARG A 187 -1.71 -1.95 -23.73
C ARG A 187 -3.12 -2.16 -23.18
N SER A 188 -4.12 -2.21 -24.06
CA SER A 188 -5.53 -2.27 -23.65
C SER A 188 -5.93 -3.52 -22.88
N ASN A 189 -5.19 -4.62 -23.02
CA ASN A 189 -5.44 -5.88 -22.31
C ASN A 189 -4.59 -6.04 -21.04
N TYR A 190 -3.82 -5.01 -20.65
CA TYR A 190 -2.87 -5.07 -19.54
C TYR A 190 -3.50 -5.60 -18.25
N LEU A 191 -4.62 -5.03 -17.81
CA LEU A 191 -5.24 -5.42 -16.55
C LEU A 191 -5.72 -6.88 -16.59
N LYS A 192 -6.29 -7.33 -17.70
CA LYS A 192 -6.69 -8.74 -17.88
C LYS A 192 -5.50 -9.69 -17.81
N GLU A 193 -4.37 -9.34 -18.41
CA GLU A 193 -3.14 -10.15 -18.34
C GLU A 193 -2.57 -10.22 -16.91
N ILE A 194 -2.66 -9.14 -16.16
CA ILE A 194 -2.25 -9.13 -14.75
C ILE A 194 -3.16 -10.04 -13.92
N MET A 195 -4.47 -9.89 -14.06
CA MET A 195 -5.44 -10.70 -13.33
C MET A 195 -5.35 -12.18 -13.70
N ASP A 196 -5.14 -12.51 -14.97
CA ASP A 196 -4.90 -13.88 -15.41
C ASP A 196 -3.66 -14.49 -14.75
N ARG A 197 -2.56 -13.76 -14.66
CA ARG A 197 -1.37 -14.19 -13.90
C ARG A 197 -1.68 -14.43 -12.42
N LYS A 198 -2.41 -13.53 -11.78
CA LYS A 198 -2.82 -13.67 -10.37
C LYS A 198 -3.80 -14.83 -10.13
N ALA A 199 -4.47 -15.31 -11.17
CA ALA A 199 -5.32 -16.49 -11.07
C ALA A 199 -4.54 -17.79 -10.78
N TYR A 200 -3.22 -17.82 -10.97
CA TYR A 200 -2.38 -18.95 -10.57
C TYR A 200 -2.49 -19.28 -9.08
N SER A 201 -2.70 -18.26 -8.26
CA SER A 201 -2.79 -18.40 -6.80
C SER A 201 -4.12 -18.96 -6.32
N ILE A 202 -5.14 -19.03 -7.19
CA ILE A 202 -6.50 -19.47 -6.81
C ILE A 202 -6.51 -20.94 -6.38
N GLY A 203 -5.82 -21.81 -7.12
CA GLY A 203 -5.76 -23.24 -6.78
C GLY A 203 -5.15 -23.46 -5.39
N GLU A 204 -4.03 -22.82 -5.12
CA GLU A 204 -3.36 -22.87 -3.81
C GLU A 204 -4.26 -22.39 -2.67
N TYR A 205 -4.96 -21.27 -2.89
CA TYR A 205 -5.91 -20.72 -1.93
C TYR A 205 -7.04 -21.69 -1.61
N LEU A 206 -7.68 -22.25 -2.62
CA LEU A 206 -8.79 -23.19 -2.45
C LEU A 206 -8.35 -24.50 -1.76
N ASP A 207 -7.16 -24.99 -2.09
CA ASP A 207 -6.59 -26.19 -1.48
C ASP A 207 -6.17 -25.96 -0.02
N TYR A 208 -5.70 -24.75 0.31
CA TYR A 208 -5.29 -24.39 1.66
C TYR A 208 -6.49 -24.33 2.62
N GLY A 209 -7.66 -23.89 2.14
CA GLY A 209 -8.93 -23.97 2.84
C GLY A 209 -9.08 -23.07 4.07
N LYS A 210 -8.15 -22.14 4.31
CA LYS A 210 -8.27 -21.12 5.34
C LYS A 210 -9.05 -19.92 4.78
N PRO A 211 -10.05 -19.37 5.51
CA PRO A 211 -10.80 -18.21 5.04
C PRO A 211 -9.88 -17.03 4.71
N LEU A 212 -10.17 -16.32 3.62
CA LEU A 212 -9.33 -15.22 3.13
C LEU A 212 -9.01 -14.17 4.20
N LYS A 213 -10.00 -13.76 4.99
CA LYS A 213 -9.81 -12.78 6.06
C LYS A 213 -8.95 -13.27 7.25
N ASP A 214 -8.67 -14.56 7.33
CA ASP A 214 -7.83 -15.14 8.37
C ASP A 214 -6.39 -15.37 7.91
N LEU A 215 -6.12 -15.20 6.60
CA LEU A 215 -4.78 -15.28 6.04
C LEU A 215 -3.92 -14.12 6.54
N THR A 216 -2.65 -14.44 6.82
CA THR A 216 -1.63 -13.50 7.28
C THR A 216 -0.49 -13.44 6.27
N TYR A 217 0.44 -12.50 6.45
CA TYR A 217 1.68 -12.45 5.65
C TYR A 217 2.57 -13.71 5.77
N SER A 218 2.38 -14.52 6.82
CA SER A 218 3.14 -15.75 7.06
C SER A 218 2.52 -16.99 6.44
N ASP A 219 1.31 -16.90 5.92
CA ASP A 219 0.66 -18.04 5.26
C ASP A 219 1.31 -18.31 3.89
N PRO A 220 1.37 -19.58 3.43
CA PRO A 220 2.05 -19.92 2.18
C PRO A 220 1.29 -19.47 0.92
N VAL A 221 0.06 -18.98 1.08
CA VAL A 221 -0.79 -18.53 -0.03
C VAL A 221 -0.44 -17.10 -0.42
N GLN A 222 -0.49 -16.81 -1.71
CA GLN A 222 -0.29 -15.45 -2.25
C GLN A 222 -1.53 -14.59 -1.95
N THR A 223 -1.63 -14.12 -0.70
CA THR A 223 -2.79 -13.38 -0.19
C THR A 223 -3.03 -12.05 -0.94
N TYR A 224 -1.97 -11.43 -1.44
CA TYR A 224 -2.06 -10.25 -2.31
C TYR A 224 -2.87 -10.54 -3.58
N ASP A 225 -2.61 -11.68 -4.25
CA ASP A 225 -3.29 -12.02 -5.49
C ASP A 225 -4.78 -12.31 -5.24
N ILE A 226 -5.09 -13.07 -4.19
CA ILE A 226 -6.47 -13.40 -3.85
C ILE A 226 -7.21 -12.15 -3.37
N GLY A 227 -6.56 -11.30 -2.57
CA GLY A 227 -7.11 -9.99 -2.16
C GLY A 227 -7.38 -9.08 -3.38
N THR A 228 -6.50 -9.09 -4.39
CA THR A 228 -6.71 -8.36 -5.64
C THR A 228 -7.96 -8.84 -6.38
N TRP A 229 -8.19 -10.15 -6.47
CA TRP A 229 -9.40 -10.73 -7.05
C TRP A 229 -10.65 -10.37 -6.25
N LEU A 230 -10.58 -10.39 -4.90
CA LEU A 230 -11.70 -9.96 -4.07
C LEU A 230 -12.08 -8.49 -4.33
N VAL A 231 -11.09 -7.61 -4.42
CA VAL A 231 -11.35 -6.18 -4.67
C VAL A 231 -11.89 -5.97 -6.08
N ALA A 232 -11.40 -6.70 -7.08
CA ALA A 232 -11.97 -6.69 -8.43
C ALA A 232 -13.46 -7.10 -8.39
N TYR A 233 -13.80 -8.16 -7.65
CA TYR A 233 -15.16 -8.63 -7.46
C TYR A 233 -16.05 -7.60 -6.75
N ILE A 234 -15.55 -6.92 -5.71
CA ILE A 234 -16.27 -5.84 -5.04
C ILE A 234 -16.51 -4.68 -6.01
N VAL A 235 -15.48 -4.25 -6.74
CA VAL A 235 -15.59 -3.13 -7.68
C VAL A 235 -16.57 -3.43 -8.82
N ASP A 236 -16.61 -4.67 -9.32
CA ASP A 236 -17.62 -5.10 -10.30
C ASP A 236 -19.05 -4.99 -9.73
N LYS A 237 -19.25 -5.41 -8.48
CA LYS A 237 -20.57 -5.38 -7.84
C LYS A 237 -21.08 -3.97 -7.51
N VAL A 238 -20.23 -3.10 -6.99
CA VAL A 238 -20.67 -1.82 -6.40
C VAL A 238 -20.09 -0.59 -7.10
N GLY A 239 -19.16 -0.76 -8.02
CA GLY A 239 -18.46 0.30 -8.72
C GLY A 239 -17.24 0.84 -7.96
N GLU A 240 -16.26 1.34 -8.72
CA GLU A 240 -15.00 1.89 -8.21
C GLU A 240 -15.22 3.04 -7.21
N GLU A 241 -16.15 3.95 -7.51
CA GLU A 241 -16.44 5.11 -6.64
C GLU A 241 -16.95 4.66 -5.27
N THR A 242 -17.83 3.66 -5.24
CA THR A 242 -18.36 3.11 -3.99
C THR A 242 -17.25 2.47 -3.16
N PHE A 243 -16.40 1.65 -3.81
CA PHE A 243 -15.26 1.03 -3.14
C PHE A 243 -14.27 2.07 -2.61
N ARG A 244 -13.78 2.93 -3.50
CA ARG A 244 -12.68 3.83 -3.18
C ARG A 244 -13.12 5.07 -2.40
N VAL A 245 -14.24 5.70 -2.76
CA VAL A 245 -14.61 6.99 -2.16
C VAL A 245 -15.57 6.80 -1.00
N ASN A 246 -16.70 6.13 -1.24
CA ASN A 246 -17.77 6.09 -0.26
C ASN A 246 -17.42 5.25 0.96
N PHE A 247 -16.79 4.09 0.74
CA PHE A 247 -16.35 3.20 1.82
C PHE A 247 -15.31 3.89 2.73
N TYR A 248 -14.24 4.43 2.15
CA TYR A 248 -13.17 5.06 2.95
C TYR A 248 -13.62 6.34 3.64
N LYS A 249 -14.52 7.11 3.04
CA LYS A 249 -15.10 8.32 3.66
C LYS A 249 -15.81 8.03 4.98
N ASP A 250 -16.47 6.89 5.07
CA ASP A 250 -17.25 6.52 6.25
C ASP A 250 -16.45 5.64 7.23
N LEU A 251 -15.29 5.12 6.83
CA LEU A 251 -14.51 4.13 7.55
C LEU A 251 -14.13 4.59 8.97
N ASP A 252 -13.67 5.82 9.11
CA ASP A 252 -13.23 6.37 10.40
C ASP A 252 -14.39 6.56 11.39
N GLY A 253 -15.56 6.92 10.86
CA GLY A 253 -16.76 7.20 11.67
C GLY A 253 -17.59 5.95 12.01
N LEU A 254 -17.71 5.02 11.09
CA LEU A 254 -18.54 3.83 11.24
C LEU A 254 -17.75 2.57 11.66
N GLY A 255 -16.43 2.56 11.40
CA GLY A 255 -15.61 1.38 11.50
C GLY A 255 -15.76 0.45 10.28
N PHE A 256 -14.88 -0.57 10.22
CA PHE A 256 -14.73 -1.42 9.03
C PHE A 256 -16.03 -2.15 8.65
N GLU A 257 -16.59 -2.95 9.56
CA GLU A 257 -17.74 -3.81 9.25
C GLU A 257 -19.01 -3.03 8.93
N GLU A 258 -19.28 -1.92 9.61
CA GLU A 258 -20.46 -1.11 9.33
C GLU A 258 -20.30 -0.32 8.03
N SER A 259 -19.11 0.18 7.71
CA SER A 259 -18.82 0.78 6.40
C SER A 259 -18.93 -0.24 5.29
N PHE A 260 -18.38 -1.45 5.50
CA PHE A 260 -18.44 -2.57 4.57
C PHE A 260 -19.89 -2.95 4.25
N LYS A 261 -20.70 -3.16 5.27
CA LYS A 261 -22.11 -3.49 5.13
C LYS A 261 -22.91 -2.38 4.45
N LYS A 262 -22.65 -1.11 4.82
CA LYS A 262 -23.33 0.04 4.25
C LYS A 262 -23.07 0.18 2.74
N HIS A 263 -21.82 0.01 2.32
CA HIS A 263 -21.41 0.32 0.95
C HIS A 263 -21.40 -0.90 0.04
N PHE A 264 -21.19 -2.10 0.57
CA PHE A 264 -21.16 -3.33 -0.23
C PHE A 264 -22.42 -4.20 -0.06
N GLY A 265 -23.37 -3.76 0.80
CA GLY A 265 -24.68 -4.35 0.93
C GLY A 265 -24.76 -5.55 1.88
N MET A 266 -23.62 -6.04 2.38
CA MET A 266 -23.52 -7.19 3.29
C MET A 266 -22.25 -7.09 4.14
N GLY A 267 -22.16 -7.84 5.23
CA GLY A 267 -20.95 -7.92 6.05
C GLY A 267 -19.80 -8.65 5.34
N SER A 268 -18.57 -8.46 5.82
CA SER A 268 -17.37 -9.02 5.18
C SER A 268 -17.41 -10.56 5.11
N ASP A 269 -17.88 -11.24 6.17
CA ASP A 269 -18.03 -12.71 6.18
C ASP A 269 -18.92 -13.24 5.07
N GLN A 270 -20.06 -12.59 4.86
CA GLN A 270 -20.99 -13.00 3.82
C GLN A 270 -20.40 -12.75 2.44
N LEU A 271 -19.79 -11.60 2.21
CA LEU A 271 -19.20 -11.25 0.92
C LEU A 271 -18.05 -12.19 0.57
N ILE A 272 -17.17 -12.51 1.53
CA ILE A 272 -16.09 -13.48 1.34
C ILE A 272 -16.66 -14.87 1.01
N SER A 273 -17.72 -15.32 1.70
CA SER A 273 -18.36 -16.59 1.37
C SER A 273 -18.93 -16.63 -0.05
N GLU A 274 -19.52 -15.52 -0.52
CA GLU A 274 -20.00 -15.43 -1.91
C GLU A 274 -18.81 -15.39 -2.91
N PHE A 275 -17.74 -14.70 -2.56
CA PHE A 275 -16.51 -14.65 -3.34
C PHE A 275 -15.85 -16.02 -3.44
N ASP A 276 -15.77 -16.77 -2.34
CA ASP A 276 -15.19 -18.13 -2.30
C ASP A 276 -15.94 -19.13 -3.22
N GLU A 277 -17.23 -18.93 -3.41
CA GLU A 277 -17.99 -19.72 -4.40
C GLU A 277 -17.77 -19.20 -5.83
N TRP A 278 -17.71 -17.89 -6.00
CA TRP A 278 -17.53 -17.27 -7.31
C TRP A 278 -16.12 -17.54 -7.89
N ILE A 279 -15.07 -17.51 -7.08
CA ILE A 279 -13.68 -17.68 -7.55
C ILE A 279 -13.37 -19.12 -8.03
N LYS A 280 -14.24 -20.09 -7.77
CA LYS A 280 -14.14 -21.47 -8.28
C LYS A 280 -14.47 -21.60 -9.77
N GLN A 281 -15.00 -20.56 -10.39
CA GLN A 281 -15.32 -20.57 -11.82
C GLN A 281 -14.05 -20.64 -12.69
N PRO A 282 -14.17 -21.09 -13.95
CA PRO A 282 -13.06 -21.02 -14.89
C PRO A 282 -12.51 -19.59 -15.02
N VAL A 283 -11.21 -19.46 -15.15
CA VAL A 283 -10.52 -18.14 -15.21
C VAL A 283 -11.11 -17.23 -16.29
N ASP A 284 -11.46 -17.78 -17.46
CA ASP A 284 -12.11 -17.02 -18.54
C ASP A 284 -13.45 -16.38 -18.11
N GLU A 285 -14.18 -17.02 -17.19
CA GLU A 285 -15.41 -16.43 -16.61
C GLU A 285 -15.07 -15.34 -15.59
N LEU A 286 -14.04 -15.57 -14.76
CA LEU A 286 -13.58 -14.58 -13.79
C LEU A 286 -13.09 -13.31 -14.49
N LEU A 287 -12.38 -13.44 -15.60
CA LEU A 287 -11.85 -12.31 -16.36
C LEU A 287 -12.92 -11.43 -17.02
N LYS A 288 -14.18 -11.84 -17.04
CA LYS A 288 -15.28 -11.04 -17.62
C LYS A 288 -15.60 -9.78 -16.82
N ILE A 289 -15.32 -9.77 -15.51
CA ILE A 289 -15.52 -8.60 -14.66
C ILE A 289 -14.41 -7.56 -14.82
N ILE A 290 -13.30 -7.93 -15.45
CA ILE A 290 -12.15 -7.03 -15.60
C ILE A 290 -12.37 -6.13 -16.83
N PRO A 291 -12.36 -4.79 -16.65
CA PRO A 291 -12.65 -3.83 -17.72
C PRO A 291 -11.64 -3.83 -18.87
#